data_a45045b006e97c88ed1853d48f4faf18
#
_entry.id   a45045b006e97c88ed1853d48f4faf18
#
_cell.length_a   1.000
_cell.length_b   1.000
_cell.length_c   1.000
_cell.angle_alpha   90.00
_cell.angle_beta   90.00
_cell.angle_gamma   90.00
#
_symmetry.space_group_name_H-M   'P 1'
#
loop_
_entity.id
_entity.type
_entity.pdbx_description
1 polymer ?
#
loop_
_entity_poly.entity_id
_entity_poly.type
_entity_poly.pdbx_seq_one_letter_code
_entity_poly.pdbx_strand_id
1 'polypeptide(L)'
;MRKDVEMTLQGLEGFEKPEASLEQYETPAVLASDLLHLAWSHGDLEGRVLDLGCGTGILGIGAAVYGASVVGVDIDGDALEIARNNAAKSDVSEATDWVRGDVSAVPVRHAETVVMNPPFGAQNRGADRPFLRAAENVADVIYTVHNQGSLEFVESFVDGEVTDAFGTTIELPRSFEFHKKEKSEIVVEVYRIEV
;
A
#
# COMPACT_ATOMS: atom_id res chain seq x y z
N MET A 1 -17.63 8.47 -6.61
CA MET A 1 -16.16 8.39 -6.72
C MET A 1 -15.56 7.26 -5.87
N ARG A 2 -15.64 7.23 -4.51
CA ARG A 2 -15.07 6.11 -3.70
C ARG A 2 -15.56 4.71 -4.15
N LYS A 3 -16.88 4.52 -4.33
CA LYS A 3 -17.44 3.24 -4.79
C LYS A 3 -16.98 2.84 -6.19
N ASP A 4 -16.78 3.79 -7.08
CA ASP A 4 -16.33 3.51 -8.43
C ASP A 4 -14.88 3.04 -8.41
N VAL A 5 -14.05 3.67 -7.57
CA VAL A 5 -12.66 3.22 -7.31
C VAL A 5 -12.67 1.82 -6.70
N GLU A 6 -13.45 1.56 -5.65
CA GLU A 6 -13.58 0.24 -5.04
C GLU A 6 -13.96 -0.83 -6.07
N MET A 7 -14.95 -0.55 -6.95
CA MET A 7 -15.36 -1.47 -8.01
C MET A 7 -14.23 -1.75 -9.02
N THR A 8 -13.46 -0.73 -9.39
CA THR A 8 -12.28 -0.90 -10.23
C THR A 8 -11.26 -1.81 -9.55
N LEU A 9 -10.94 -1.54 -8.28
CA LEU A 9 -9.96 -2.31 -7.51
C LEU A 9 -10.39 -3.76 -7.26
N GLN A 10 -11.70 -4.04 -7.13
CA GLN A 10 -12.24 -5.41 -7.03
C GLN A 10 -12.02 -6.24 -8.29
N GLY A 11 -11.82 -5.60 -9.45
CA GLY A 11 -11.59 -6.26 -10.73
C GLY A 11 -10.11 -6.57 -11.03
N LEU A 12 -9.18 -6.17 -10.17
CA LEU A 12 -7.75 -6.39 -10.38
C LEU A 12 -7.34 -7.84 -10.12
N GLU A 13 -6.30 -8.28 -10.82
CA GLU A 13 -5.68 -9.58 -10.59
C GLU A 13 -4.74 -9.51 -9.38
N GLY A 14 -4.84 -10.50 -8.49
CA GLY A 14 -3.96 -10.67 -7.35
C GLY A 14 -2.69 -11.44 -7.68
N PHE A 15 -1.92 -11.81 -6.65
CA PHE A 15 -0.71 -12.61 -6.81
C PHE A 15 -1.04 -14.01 -7.35
N GLU A 16 -0.36 -14.47 -8.41
CA GLU A 16 -0.49 -15.85 -8.89
C GLU A 16 0.13 -16.87 -7.92
N LYS A 17 1.27 -16.53 -7.35
CA LYS A 17 2.04 -17.37 -6.43
C LYS A 17 2.59 -16.52 -5.29
N PRO A 18 1.77 -16.17 -4.29
CA PRO A 18 2.21 -15.32 -3.20
C PRO A 18 3.35 -15.96 -2.40
N GLU A 19 4.43 -15.22 -2.18
CA GLU A 19 5.56 -15.64 -1.36
C GLU A 19 5.33 -15.28 0.11
N ALA A 20 5.24 -16.31 0.96
CA ALA A 20 5.07 -16.12 2.39
C ALA A 20 6.23 -15.35 3.05
N SER A 21 7.46 -15.53 2.53
CA SER A 21 8.67 -14.86 3.02
C SER A 21 8.63 -13.35 2.81
N LEU A 22 7.88 -12.87 1.83
CA LEU A 22 7.65 -11.46 1.52
C LEU A 22 6.34 -10.92 2.14
N GLU A 23 5.62 -11.76 2.90
CA GLU A 23 4.30 -11.43 3.46
C GLU A 23 3.32 -10.90 2.39
N GLN A 24 3.38 -11.48 1.17
CA GLN A 24 2.51 -11.09 0.06
C GLN A 24 1.08 -11.54 0.33
N TYR A 25 0.23 -10.60 0.64
CA TYR A 25 -1.22 -10.76 0.71
C TYR A 25 -1.88 -9.58 -0.02
N GLU A 26 -3.03 -9.86 -0.60
CA GLU A 26 -3.77 -8.83 -1.31
C GLU A 26 -4.34 -7.82 -0.32
N THR A 27 -4.08 -6.54 -0.56
CA THR A 27 -4.79 -5.46 0.13
C THR A 27 -6.26 -5.51 -0.31
N PRO A 28 -7.24 -5.67 0.60
CA PRO A 28 -8.65 -5.68 0.20
C PRO A 28 -9.05 -4.37 -0.48
N ALA A 29 -9.82 -4.46 -1.57
CA ALA A 29 -10.25 -3.29 -2.34
C ALA A 29 -10.99 -2.25 -1.50
N VAL A 30 -11.74 -2.69 -0.49
CA VAL A 30 -12.42 -1.80 0.48
C VAL A 30 -11.40 -0.98 1.26
N LEU A 31 -10.37 -1.63 1.84
CA LEU A 31 -9.30 -0.95 2.58
C LEU A 31 -8.54 0.04 1.68
N ALA A 32 -8.14 -0.42 0.48
CA ALA A 32 -7.45 0.43 -0.49
C ALA A 32 -8.29 1.66 -0.88
N SER A 33 -9.59 1.47 -1.14
CA SER A 33 -10.50 2.56 -1.50
C SER A 33 -10.73 3.54 -0.34
N ASP A 34 -10.76 3.07 0.91
CA ASP A 34 -10.92 3.92 2.09
C ASP A 34 -9.67 4.75 2.34
N LEU A 35 -8.47 4.13 2.29
CA LEU A 35 -7.19 4.83 2.40
C LEU A 35 -7.04 5.91 1.33
N LEU A 36 -7.28 5.56 0.07
CA LEU A 36 -7.13 6.49 -1.05
C LEU A 36 -8.21 7.58 -1.04
N HIS A 37 -9.41 7.30 -0.53
CA HIS A 37 -10.42 8.32 -0.36
C HIS A 37 -10.06 9.33 0.73
N LEU A 38 -9.46 8.87 1.83
CA LEU A 38 -8.90 9.76 2.84
C LEU A 38 -7.81 10.65 2.22
N ALA A 39 -6.85 10.07 1.50
CA ALA A 39 -5.77 10.81 0.83
C ALA A 39 -6.31 11.84 -0.18
N TRP A 40 -7.31 11.47 -0.97
CA TRP A 40 -7.97 12.39 -1.89
C TRP A 40 -8.70 13.53 -1.17
N SER A 41 -9.34 13.26 -0.05
CA SER A 41 -10.09 14.29 0.73
C SER A 41 -9.17 15.33 1.36
N HIS A 42 -7.91 14.97 1.65
CA HIS A 42 -6.87 15.90 2.10
C HIS A 42 -6.18 16.64 0.94
N GLY A 43 -6.41 16.24 -0.32
CA GLY A 43 -5.69 16.79 -1.49
C GLY A 43 -4.32 16.15 -1.71
N ASP A 44 -3.99 15.10 -0.97
CA ASP A 44 -2.65 14.48 -0.98
C ASP A 44 -2.41 13.57 -2.19
N LEU A 45 -3.39 13.39 -3.08
CA LEU A 45 -3.22 12.70 -4.37
C LEU A 45 -2.93 13.66 -5.55
N GLU A 46 -2.73 14.94 -5.27
CA GLU A 46 -2.28 15.90 -6.26
C GLU A 46 -0.74 15.80 -6.42
N GLY A 47 -0.27 15.44 -7.61
CA GLY A 47 1.15 15.30 -7.91
C GLY A 47 1.62 13.85 -8.02
N ARG A 48 2.86 13.60 -7.58
CA ARG A 48 3.47 12.26 -7.64
C ARG A 48 3.18 11.47 -6.39
N VAL A 49 2.62 10.27 -6.59
CA VAL A 49 2.42 9.28 -5.54
C VAL A 49 3.41 8.13 -5.73
N LEU A 50 4.10 7.74 -4.68
CA LEU A 50 4.93 6.53 -4.63
C LEU A 50 4.15 5.43 -3.91
N ASP A 51 3.89 4.32 -4.61
CA ASP A 51 3.36 3.09 -4.01
C ASP A 51 4.54 2.19 -3.63
N LEU A 52 4.87 2.13 -2.34
CA LEU A 52 6.07 1.47 -1.84
C LEU A 52 5.76 0.06 -1.33
N GLY A 53 6.35 -0.94 -2.00
CA GLY A 53 5.95 -2.34 -1.85
C GLY A 53 4.63 -2.58 -2.57
N CYS A 54 4.53 -2.13 -3.81
CA CYS A 54 3.27 -2.01 -4.54
C CYS A 54 2.61 -3.35 -4.89
N GLY A 55 3.35 -4.46 -4.84
CA GLY A 55 2.83 -5.78 -5.20
C GLY A 55 2.17 -5.76 -6.59
N THR A 56 0.91 -6.16 -6.66
CA THR A 56 0.10 -6.18 -7.89
C THR A 56 -0.52 -4.80 -8.25
N GLY A 57 -0.15 -3.74 -7.53
CA GLY A 57 -0.42 -2.35 -7.87
C GLY A 57 -1.73 -1.75 -7.36
N ILE A 58 -2.41 -2.39 -6.41
CA ILE A 58 -3.77 -1.98 -6.02
C ILE A 58 -3.84 -0.54 -5.49
N LEU A 59 -2.90 -0.10 -4.63
CA LEU A 59 -2.88 1.26 -4.10
C LEU A 59 -2.49 2.27 -5.18
N GLY A 60 -1.44 1.99 -5.95
CA GLY A 60 -0.99 2.86 -7.02
C GLY A 60 -2.05 3.04 -8.13
N ILE A 61 -2.68 1.96 -8.57
CA ILE A 61 -3.77 2.02 -9.56
C ILE A 61 -4.94 2.85 -9.03
N GLY A 62 -5.34 2.63 -7.78
CA GLY A 62 -6.40 3.41 -7.17
C GLY A 62 -6.05 4.90 -7.07
N ALA A 63 -4.80 5.25 -6.72
CA ALA A 63 -4.32 6.63 -6.72
C ALA A 63 -4.36 7.25 -8.14
N ALA A 64 -3.95 6.48 -9.16
CA ALA A 64 -4.02 6.92 -10.55
C ALA A 64 -5.46 7.13 -11.04
N VAL A 65 -6.43 6.33 -10.60
CA VAL A 65 -7.86 6.55 -10.87
C VAL A 65 -8.36 7.87 -10.25
N TYR A 66 -7.79 8.31 -9.13
CA TYR A 66 -8.05 9.64 -8.57
C TYR A 66 -7.31 10.77 -9.31
N GLY A 67 -6.40 10.45 -10.24
CA GLY A 67 -5.69 11.43 -11.08
C GLY A 67 -4.23 11.66 -10.71
N ALA A 68 -3.67 10.90 -9.77
CA ALA A 68 -2.26 10.98 -9.41
C ALA A 68 -1.34 10.47 -10.53
N SER A 69 -0.09 10.98 -10.56
CA SER A 69 1.03 10.37 -11.29
C SER A 69 1.75 9.41 -10.36
N VAL A 70 1.80 8.13 -10.70
CA VAL A 70 2.22 7.07 -9.78
C VAL A 70 3.52 6.42 -10.20
N VAL A 71 4.40 6.19 -9.23
CA VAL A 71 5.54 5.26 -9.35
C VAL A 71 5.33 4.14 -8.34
N GLY A 72 5.15 2.90 -8.79
CA GLY A 72 5.12 1.72 -7.95
C GLY A 72 6.48 1.05 -7.87
N VAL A 73 6.94 0.73 -6.66
CA VAL A 73 8.22 0.06 -6.43
C VAL A 73 7.99 -1.23 -5.67
N ASP A 74 8.50 -2.34 -6.21
CA ASP A 74 8.49 -3.65 -5.55
C ASP A 74 9.76 -4.44 -5.89
N ILE A 75 10.14 -5.35 -5.02
CA ILE A 75 11.28 -6.26 -5.25
C ILE A 75 10.90 -7.42 -6.18
N ASP A 76 9.63 -7.78 -6.21
CA ASP A 76 9.08 -8.89 -6.99
C ASP A 76 8.73 -8.47 -8.42
N GLY A 77 9.51 -8.99 -9.38
CA GLY A 77 9.30 -8.70 -10.81
C GLY A 77 8.00 -9.28 -11.36
N ASP A 78 7.55 -10.43 -10.86
CA ASP A 78 6.34 -11.11 -11.32
C ASP A 78 5.09 -10.33 -10.85
N ALA A 79 5.11 -9.83 -9.62
CA ALA A 79 4.07 -8.92 -9.11
C ALA A 79 3.97 -7.63 -9.94
N LEU A 80 5.11 -7.05 -10.34
CA LEU A 80 5.14 -5.85 -11.18
C LEU A 80 4.60 -6.09 -12.60
N GLU A 81 4.73 -7.32 -13.14
CA GLU A 81 4.11 -7.68 -14.41
C GLU A 81 2.59 -7.69 -14.29
N ILE A 82 2.06 -8.24 -13.19
CA ILE A 82 0.63 -8.19 -12.88
C ILE A 82 0.17 -6.74 -12.70
N ALA A 83 0.95 -5.90 -11.99
CA ALA A 83 0.63 -4.49 -11.80
C ALA A 83 0.50 -3.73 -13.13
N ARG A 84 1.39 -3.97 -14.10
CA ARG A 84 1.29 -3.39 -15.45
C ARG A 84 0.02 -3.82 -16.18
N ASN A 85 -0.32 -5.12 -16.10
CA ASN A 85 -1.53 -5.66 -16.71
C ASN A 85 -2.80 -5.08 -16.06
N ASN A 86 -2.81 -4.94 -14.74
CA ASN A 86 -3.88 -4.32 -13.98
C ASN A 86 -4.06 -2.83 -14.35
N ALA A 87 -2.96 -2.08 -14.47
CA ALA A 87 -2.99 -0.69 -14.89
C ALA A 87 -3.56 -0.52 -16.31
N ALA A 88 -3.20 -1.43 -17.23
CA ALA A 88 -3.74 -1.44 -18.59
C ALA A 88 -5.25 -1.73 -18.60
N LYS A 89 -5.72 -2.69 -17.80
CA LYS A 89 -7.17 -3.01 -17.68
C LYS A 89 -7.97 -1.87 -17.05
N SER A 90 -7.32 -1.03 -16.25
CA SER A 90 -7.95 0.11 -15.56
C SER A 90 -7.79 1.43 -16.31
N ASP A 91 -7.23 1.42 -17.52
CA ASP A 91 -6.99 2.60 -18.37
C ASP A 91 -6.10 3.67 -17.70
N VAL A 92 -5.16 3.26 -16.82
CA VAL A 92 -4.25 4.17 -16.11
C VAL A 92 -2.77 3.95 -16.43
N SER A 93 -2.44 3.21 -17.47
CA SER A 93 -1.05 2.89 -17.85
C SER A 93 -0.18 4.12 -18.08
N GLU A 94 -0.74 5.21 -18.62
CA GLU A 94 0.02 6.44 -18.88
C GLU A 94 0.30 7.26 -17.62
N ALA A 95 -0.42 6.98 -16.54
CA ALA A 95 -0.27 7.63 -15.24
C ALA A 95 0.58 6.81 -14.25
N THR A 96 1.04 5.60 -14.65
CA THR A 96 1.71 4.65 -13.74
C THR A 96 3.01 4.13 -14.33
N ASP A 97 4.08 4.18 -13.52
CA ASP A 97 5.35 3.53 -13.79
C ASP A 97 5.62 2.46 -12.73
N TRP A 98 6.09 1.27 -13.15
CA TRP A 98 6.36 0.14 -12.27
C TRP A 98 7.84 -0.23 -12.32
N VAL A 99 8.53 -0.07 -11.19
CA VAL A 99 9.99 -0.17 -11.08
C VAL A 99 10.37 -1.29 -10.12
N ARG A 100 11.23 -2.20 -10.57
CA ARG A 100 11.81 -3.20 -9.68
C ARG A 100 12.88 -2.55 -8.81
N GLY A 101 12.69 -2.56 -7.50
CA GLY A 101 13.60 -1.94 -6.54
C GLY A 101 13.44 -2.52 -5.15
N ASP A 102 14.46 -2.32 -4.32
CA ASP A 102 14.45 -2.68 -2.91
C ASP A 102 14.15 -1.44 -2.07
N VAL A 103 13.36 -1.59 -1.01
CA VAL A 103 12.99 -0.52 -0.09
C VAL A 103 14.21 0.16 0.56
N SER A 104 15.34 -0.54 0.67
CA SER A 104 16.59 0.02 1.17
C SER A 104 17.28 1.01 0.22
N ALA A 105 16.87 1.03 -1.05
CA ALA A 105 17.45 1.87 -2.10
C ALA A 105 16.36 2.32 -3.10
N VAL A 106 15.36 3.04 -2.61
CA VAL A 106 14.23 3.52 -3.41
C VAL A 106 14.72 4.42 -4.55
N PRO A 107 14.37 4.11 -5.82
CA PRO A 107 14.88 4.85 -6.99
C PRO A 107 14.13 6.18 -7.25
N VAL A 108 13.40 6.69 -6.27
CA VAL A 108 12.66 7.96 -6.30
C VAL A 108 13.28 8.91 -5.31
N ARG A 109 13.57 10.14 -5.74
CA ARG A 109 14.18 11.16 -4.88
C ARG A 109 13.17 11.90 -4.03
N HIS A 110 11.96 12.08 -4.57
CA HIS A 110 10.88 12.80 -3.91
C HIS A 110 9.53 12.41 -4.53
N ALA A 111 8.54 12.27 -3.70
CA ALA A 111 7.13 12.16 -4.03
C ALA A 111 6.34 13.03 -3.04
N GLU A 112 5.26 13.66 -3.47
CA GLU A 112 4.38 14.42 -2.59
C GLU A 112 3.74 13.49 -1.55
N THR A 113 3.37 12.27 -2.00
CA THR A 113 2.75 11.28 -1.11
C THR A 113 3.34 9.88 -1.33
N VAL A 114 3.56 9.16 -0.23
CA VAL A 114 3.76 7.70 -0.23
C VAL A 114 2.48 7.02 0.24
N VAL A 115 2.05 6.00 -0.50
CA VAL A 115 1.03 5.05 -0.05
C VAL A 115 1.70 3.68 0.11
N MET A 116 1.38 2.94 1.19
CA MET A 116 1.98 1.63 1.40
C MET A 116 1.14 0.74 2.32
N ASN A 117 1.19 -0.56 2.05
CA ASN A 117 0.73 -1.60 2.95
C ASN A 117 1.91 -2.54 3.23
N PRO A 118 2.82 -2.15 4.14
CA PRO A 118 4.07 -2.86 4.37
C PRO A 118 3.82 -4.21 5.04
N PRO A 119 4.81 -5.14 5.03
CA PRO A 119 4.71 -6.39 5.77
C PRO A 119 4.48 -6.13 7.25
N PHE A 120 3.54 -6.87 7.88
CA PHE A 120 3.17 -6.67 9.28
C PHE A 120 4.15 -7.31 10.29
N GLY A 121 5.21 -7.93 9.82
CA GLY A 121 6.20 -8.57 10.67
C GLY A 121 5.79 -9.93 11.22
N ALA A 122 4.83 -10.60 10.59
CA ALA A 122 4.40 -11.95 10.96
C ALA A 122 5.52 -12.98 10.73
N GLN A 123 6.31 -12.81 9.69
CA GLN A 123 7.48 -13.65 9.37
C GLN A 123 8.78 -13.04 9.94
N ASN A 124 8.94 -11.71 9.81
CA ASN A 124 10.16 -11.00 10.22
C ASN A 124 9.77 -9.78 11.07
N ARG A 125 9.96 -9.88 12.39
CA ARG A 125 9.63 -8.79 13.30
C ARG A 125 10.32 -7.48 12.90
N GLY A 126 9.56 -6.42 12.69
CA GLY A 126 10.06 -5.10 12.30
C GLY A 126 10.34 -4.97 10.80
N ALA A 127 9.73 -5.83 9.96
CA ALA A 127 9.83 -5.76 8.50
C ALA A 127 9.20 -4.47 7.92
N ASP A 128 8.31 -3.82 8.64
CA ASP A 128 7.70 -2.52 8.33
C ASP A 128 8.66 -1.33 8.49
N ARG A 129 9.69 -1.46 9.36
CA ARG A 129 10.61 -0.35 9.69
C ARG A 129 11.41 0.20 8.49
N PRO A 130 12.00 -0.64 7.61
CA PRO A 130 12.65 -0.15 6.40
C PRO A 130 11.70 0.65 5.49
N PHE A 131 10.42 0.26 5.42
CA PHE A 131 9.40 0.95 4.64
C PHE A 131 9.10 2.34 5.22
N LEU A 132 8.88 2.44 6.52
CA LEU A 132 8.68 3.73 7.20
C LEU A 132 9.88 4.67 6.98
N ARG A 133 11.12 4.19 7.19
CA ARG A 133 12.32 5.00 6.96
C ARG A 133 12.49 5.43 5.51
N ALA A 134 12.21 4.53 4.56
CA ALA A 134 12.29 4.86 3.14
C ALA A 134 11.25 5.91 2.76
N ALA A 135 10.03 5.79 3.27
CA ALA A 135 8.95 6.74 3.02
C ALA A 135 9.28 8.14 3.57
N GLU A 136 9.74 8.24 4.82
CA GLU A 136 10.16 9.51 5.42
C GLU A 136 11.27 10.24 4.64
N ASN A 137 12.16 9.49 4.01
CA ASN A 137 13.27 10.09 3.26
C ASN A 137 12.84 10.70 1.91
N VAL A 138 11.65 10.38 1.41
CA VAL A 138 11.24 10.73 0.04
C VAL A 138 9.88 11.41 -0.05
N ALA A 139 9.09 11.46 1.01
CA ALA A 139 7.70 11.95 0.97
C ALA A 139 7.47 13.15 1.89
N ASP A 140 6.49 13.99 1.53
CA ASP A 140 5.94 15.02 2.42
C ASP A 140 4.80 14.45 3.27
N VAL A 141 4.03 13.49 2.71
CA VAL A 141 2.92 12.82 3.39
C VAL A 141 2.99 11.30 3.16
N ILE A 142 2.68 10.53 4.19
CA ILE A 142 2.69 9.06 4.14
C ILE A 142 1.33 8.52 4.58
N TYR A 143 0.77 7.60 3.80
CA TYR A 143 -0.36 6.75 4.16
C TYR A 143 0.12 5.31 4.32
N THR A 144 -0.02 4.76 5.52
CA THR A 144 0.50 3.43 5.84
C THR A 144 -0.51 2.60 6.61
N VAL A 145 -0.52 1.29 6.33
CA VAL A 145 -1.40 0.31 6.98
C VAL A 145 -0.59 -0.47 8.02
N HIS A 146 -1.15 -0.64 9.21
CA HIS A 146 -0.54 -1.39 10.31
C HIS A 146 -1.57 -2.25 11.04
N ASN A 147 -1.10 -3.20 11.85
CA ASN A 147 -1.95 -3.93 12.77
C ASN A 147 -2.53 -3.01 13.84
N GLN A 148 -3.71 -3.37 14.36
CA GLN A 148 -4.33 -2.68 15.48
C GLN A 148 -3.37 -2.50 16.66
N GLY A 149 -3.35 -1.29 17.23
CA GLY A 149 -2.52 -0.94 18.39
C GLY A 149 -1.08 -0.54 18.04
N SER A 150 -0.80 -0.24 16.77
CA SER A 150 0.53 0.19 16.31
C SER A 150 0.78 1.70 16.47
N LEU A 151 -0.20 2.51 16.86
CA LEU A 151 -0.08 3.97 16.90
C LEU A 151 1.13 4.44 17.72
N GLU A 152 1.27 3.97 18.96
CA GLU A 152 2.39 4.36 19.84
C GLU A 152 3.76 4.00 19.23
N PHE A 153 3.83 2.84 18.55
CA PHE A 153 5.04 2.44 17.83
C PHE A 153 5.32 3.39 16.66
N VAL A 154 4.32 3.67 15.82
CA VAL A 154 4.49 4.54 14.65
C VAL A 154 4.91 5.93 15.09
N GLU A 155 4.20 6.57 16.03
CA GLU A 155 4.52 7.90 16.58
C GLU A 155 5.93 7.97 17.20
N SER A 156 6.40 6.87 17.82
CA SER A 156 7.74 6.82 18.39
C SER A 156 8.85 6.54 17.39
N PHE A 157 8.51 5.98 16.23
CA PHE A 157 9.47 5.53 15.22
C PHE A 157 9.72 6.56 14.13
N VAL A 158 8.67 7.29 13.71
CA VAL A 158 8.78 8.32 12.67
C VAL A 158 9.19 9.67 13.27
N ASP A 159 9.88 10.47 12.46
CA ASP A 159 10.20 11.86 12.83
C ASP A 159 9.05 12.82 12.50
N GLY A 160 8.07 12.36 11.67
CA GLY A 160 6.85 13.08 11.32
C GLY A 160 5.75 13.01 12.38
N GLU A 161 4.61 13.63 12.09
CA GLU A 161 3.42 13.69 12.96
C GLU A 161 2.28 12.85 12.38
N VAL A 162 1.66 11.98 13.18
CA VAL A 162 0.41 11.28 12.80
C VAL A 162 -0.74 12.27 12.90
N THR A 163 -1.26 12.74 11.77
CA THR A 163 -2.29 13.80 11.69
C THR A 163 -3.70 13.26 11.51
N ASP A 164 -3.86 12.02 11.04
CA ASP A 164 -5.16 11.35 10.91
C ASP A 164 -5.00 9.84 11.03
N ALA A 165 -6.05 9.15 11.48
CA ALA A 165 -6.07 7.70 11.61
C ALA A 165 -7.49 7.14 11.54
N PHE A 166 -7.64 5.94 10.96
CA PHE A 166 -8.87 5.17 11.09
C PHE A 166 -8.56 3.67 11.19
N GLY A 167 -9.45 2.93 11.88
CA GLY A 167 -9.38 1.47 11.98
C GLY A 167 -10.46 0.81 11.15
N THR A 168 -10.17 -0.35 10.58
CA THR A 168 -11.13 -1.17 9.86
C THR A 168 -10.84 -2.66 10.04
N THR A 169 -11.87 -3.50 9.91
CA THR A 169 -11.73 -4.95 9.94
C THR A 169 -11.60 -5.46 8.51
N ILE A 170 -10.59 -6.27 8.25
CA ILE A 170 -10.38 -6.93 6.97
C ILE A 170 -10.39 -8.45 7.11
N GLU A 171 -10.86 -9.13 6.07
CA GLU A 171 -10.75 -10.59 5.97
C GLU A 171 -9.46 -10.93 5.21
N LEU A 172 -8.57 -11.73 5.82
CA LEU A 172 -7.42 -12.28 5.12
C LEU A 172 -7.80 -13.64 4.50
N PRO A 173 -7.53 -13.85 3.20
CA PRO A 173 -7.68 -15.16 2.58
C PRO A 173 -6.72 -16.17 3.20
N ARG A 174 -7.09 -17.46 3.16
CA ARG A 174 -6.28 -18.60 3.60
C ARG A 174 -5.05 -18.81 2.73
N SER A 175 -4.04 -17.98 2.85
CA SER A 175 -2.78 -18.20 2.12
C SER A 175 -1.71 -18.93 2.95
N PHE A 176 -1.97 -19.23 4.25
CA PHE A 176 -0.98 -19.85 5.12
C PHE A 176 -1.55 -21.05 5.87
N GLU A 177 -0.94 -22.22 5.68
CA GLU A 177 -1.35 -23.54 6.23
C GLU A 177 -1.42 -23.63 7.77
N PHE A 178 -1.19 -22.55 8.52
CA PHE A 178 -1.12 -22.56 9.97
C PHE A 178 -2.44 -22.30 10.70
N HIS A 179 -3.53 -21.95 10.00
CA HIS A 179 -4.81 -21.68 10.65
C HIS A 179 -5.91 -22.62 10.21
N LYS A 180 -6.39 -23.45 11.18
CA LYS A 180 -7.51 -24.42 11.02
C LYS A 180 -8.91 -23.78 10.92
N LYS A 181 -9.03 -22.45 10.79
CA LYS A 181 -10.33 -21.74 10.67
C LYS A 181 -10.49 -21.10 9.30
N GLU A 182 -11.72 -21.08 8.81
CA GLU A 182 -12.07 -20.78 7.41
C GLU A 182 -11.82 -19.35 6.91
N LYS A 183 -11.66 -18.37 7.76
CA LYS A 183 -11.24 -16.98 7.52
C LYS A 183 -10.74 -16.43 8.84
N SER A 184 -9.74 -15.57 8.84
CA SER A 184 -9.40 -14.79 10.03
C SER A 184 -9.69 -13.32 9.73
N GLU A 185 -10.56 -12.72 10.55
CA GLU A 185 -10.73 -11.28 10.58
C GLU A 185 -9.58 -10.68 11.40
N ILE A 186 -8.95 -9.66 10.85
CA ILE A 186 -7.98 -8.86 11.58
C ILE A 186 -8.41 -7.40 11.54
N VAL A 187 -8.11 -6.67 12.61
CA VAL A 187 -8.27 -5.22 12.64
C VAL A 187 -6.96 -4.58 12.22
N VAL A 188 -7.04 -3.69 11.26
CA VAL A 188 -5.91 -2.87 10.80
C VAL A 188 -6.21 -1.40 11.04
N GLU A 189 -5.17 -0.61 11.15
CA GLU A 189 -5.22 0.83 11.29
C GLU A 189 -4.46 1.47 10.14
N VAL A 190 -5.04 2.53 9.57
CA VAL A 190 -4.42 3.37 8.55
C VAL A 190 -4.02 4.66 9.23
N TYR A 191 -2.79 5.10 8.99
CA TYR A 191 -2.25 6.36 9.51
C TYR A 191 -1.89 7.29 8.36
N ARG A 192 -2.24 8.57 8.51
CA ARG A 192 -1.71 9.68 7.74
C ARG A 192 -0.61 10.34 8.56
N ILE A 193 0.57 10.48 7.98
CA ILE A 193 1.75 11.05 8.65
C ILE A 193 2.23 12.23 7.79
N GLU A 194 2.38 13.40 8.38
CA GLU A 194 3.09 14.54 7.79
C GLU A 194 4.57 14.49 8.22
N VAL A 195 5.49 14.58 7.25
CA VAL A 195 6.94 14.45 7.44
C VAL A 195 7.60 15.83 7.50
#